data_087b510ea37d1801ddd592f88a08b255
#
_entry.id   087b510ea37d1801ddd592f88a08b255
#
_cell.length_a   1.000
_cell.length_b   1.000
_cell.length_c   1.000
_cell.angle_alpha   90.00
_cell.angle_beta   90.00
_cell.angle_gamma   90.00
#
_symmetry.space_group_name_H-M   'P 1'
#
loop_
_entity.id
_entity.type
_entity.pdbx_description
1 polymer ?
#
loop_
_entity_poly.entity_id
_entity_poly.type
_entity_poly.pdbx_seq_one_letter_code
_entity_poly.pdbx_strand_id
1 'polypeptide(L)'
;MKVLVTGGAGFIGSHVVDVLQRNNHEVLIYDLAEPVYGQKSEHVKADVNDLPVLTEAAAGFDVIFHMAAEANVNRFYDNPLVSNYNTSTSTLNVLECARKNNISRVILSSTEWIYGSVPGSEDDFITEETPYAQNPDHLYTSSKIAAELFCKNYKTLYGVNYTIMRYGIPFGERARPETVTPIFINKILNDEEITIHGDGSQIRQFIYVKDLAEGNVCCMKPEGINNIFNINGREKISVIQIVRTLEEIMNKKARVTFIEDRKGNYKGRFISSEKAEKILGWKPKLKYREAMENYVKSVLAE
;
A
#
# COMPACT_ATOMS: atom_id res chain seq x y z
N MET A 1 -22.10 2.18 -6.96
CA MET A 1 -21.36 3.42 -7.21
C MET A 1 -20.43 3.20 -8.39
N LYS A 2 -20.12 4.26 -9.11
CA LYS A 2 -19.06 4.28 -10.12
C LYS A 2 -17.74 4.67 -9.50
N VAL A 3 -16.74 3.82 -9.63
CA VAL A 3 -15.45 3.95 -8.94
C VAL A 3 -14.32 3.92 -9.95
N LEU A 4 -13.51 4.98 -10.00
CA LEU A 4 -12.29 5.02 -10.78
C LEU A 4 -11.10 4.59 -9.90
N VAL A 5 -10.28 3.65 -10.36
CA VAL A 5 -9.10 3.17 -9.64
C VAL A 5 -7.85 3.48 -10.45
N THR A 6 -7.11 4.52 -10.07
CA THR A 6 -5.77 4.75 -10.66
C THR A 6 -4.78 3.76 -10.09
N GLY A 7 -3.91 3.19 -10.92
CA GLY A 7 -3.02 2.11 -10.48
C GLY A 7 -3.76 0.78 -10.30
N GLY A 8 -4.94 0.61 -10.91
CA GLY A 8 -5.80 -0.54 -10.76
C GLY A 8 -5.29 -1.84 -11.39
N ALA A 9 -4.30 -1.76 -12.29
CA ALA A 9 -3.60 -2.94 -12.83
C ALA A 9 -2.41 -3.38 -11.96
N GLY A 10 -2.02 -2.57 -10.95
CA GLY A 10 -0.90 -2.85 -10.05
C GLY A 10 -1.22 -3.89 -8.96
N PHE A 11 -0.22 -4.17 -8.11
CA PHE A 11 -0.30 -5.17 -7.03
C PHE A 11 -1.52 -4.95 -6.13
N ILE A 12 -1.57 -3.85 -5.38
CA ILE A 12 -2.67 -3.59 -4.44
C ILE A 12 -3.95 -3.22 -5.21
N GLY A 13 -3.83 -2.38 -6.25
CA GLY A 13 -4.97 -1.87 -7.02
C GLY A 13 -5.81 -2.97 -7.64
N SER A 14 -5.18 -4.02 -8.18
CA SER A 14 -5.89 -5.14 -8.78
C SER A 14 -6.75 -5.93 -7.78
N HIS A 15 -6.28 -6.08 -6.54
CA HIS A 15 -7.08 -6.69 -5.47
C HIS A 15 -8.21 -5.78 -4.99
N VAL A 16 -8.01 -4.45 -4.97
CA VAL A 16 -9.07 -3.48 -4.65
C VAL A 16 -10.16 -3.53 -5.74
N VAL A 17 -9.77 -3.60 -7.02
CA VAL A 17 -10.71 -3.80 -8.13
C VAL A 17 -11.55 -5.06 -7.93
N ASP A 18 -10.91 -6.19 -7.59
CA ASP A 18 -11.62 -7.45 -7.33
C ASP A 18 -12.66 -7.32 -6.20
N VAL A 19 -12.31 -6.61 -5.11
CA VAL A 19 -13.24 -6.39 -3.98
C VAL A 19 -14.38 -5.46 -4.39
N LEU A 20 -14.11 -4.39 -5.12
CA LEU A 20 -15.11 -3.47 -5.62
C LEU A 20 -16.13 -4.18 -6.53
N GLN A 21 -15.64 -5.00 -7.46
CA GLN A 21 -16.50 -5.80 -8.35
C GLN A 21 -17.38 -6.78 -7.59
N ARG A 22 -16.81 -7.49 -6.60
CA ARG A 22 -17.59 -8.41 -5.73
C ARG A 22 -18.68 -7.70 -4.94
N ASN A 23 -18.51 -6.41 -4.65
CA ASN A 23 -19.51 -5.56 -4.01
C ASN A 23 -20.42 -4.83 -5.01
N ASN A 24 -20.46 -5.27 -6.28
CA ASN A 24 -21.32 -4.74 -7.34
C ASN A 24 -21.11 -3.23 -7.64
N HIS A 25 -19.88 -2.74 -7.50
CA HIS A 25 -19.51 -1.42 -7.98
C HIS A 25 -19.14 -1.50 -9.48
N GLU A 26 -19.49 -0.47 -10.21
CA GLU A 26 -18.98 -0.23 -11.57
C GLU A 26 -17.57 0.35 -11.46
N VAL A 27 -16.57 -0.33 -12.02
CA VAL A 27 -15.17 0.03 -11.85
C VAL A 27 -14.50 0.34 -13.17
N LEU A 28 -13.81 1.49 -13.24
CA LEU A 28 -12.88 1.84 -14.30
C LEU A 28 -11.46 1.72 -13.77
N ILE A 29 -10.64 0.90 -14.42
CA ILE A 29 -9.20 0.84 -14.20
C ILE A 29 -8.54 1.95 -15.03
N TYR A 30 -7.74 2.80 -14.37
CA TYR A 30 -6.94 3.83 -15.03
C TYR A 30 -5.46 3.57 -14.71
N ASP A 31 -4.69 3.07 -15.67
CA ASP A 31 -3.32 2.62 -15.45
C ASP A 31 -2.49 2.69 -16.73
N LEU A 32 -1.17 2.80 -16.61
CA LEU A 32 -0.23 2.66 -17.73
C LEU A 32 -0.09 1.21 -18.20
N ALA A 33 -0.29 0.25 -17.28
CA ALA A 33 -0.20 -1.18 -17.55
C ALA A 33 -1.58 -1.77 -17.90
N GLU A 34 -1.58 -2.81 -18.73
CA GLU A 34 -2.77 -3.61 -18.99
C GLU A 34 -3.15 -4.44 -17.76
N PRO A 35 -4.45 -4.57 -17.43
CA PRO A 35 -4.90 -5.50 -16.38
C PRO A 35 -4.71 -6.94 -16.84
N VAL A 36 -3.87 -7.70 -16.12
CA VAL A 36 -3.50 -9.08 -16.49
C VAL A 36 -4.12 -10.16 -15.61
N TYR A 37 -4.87 -9.77 -14.58
CA TYR A 37 -5.40 -10.69 -13.57
C TYR A 37 -6.88 -11.06 -13.76
N GLY A 38 -7.40 -10.89 -14.98
CA GLY A 38 -8.76 -11.31 -15.33
C GLY A 38 -9.89 -10.40 -14.82
N GLN A 39 -9.59 -9.17 -14.39
CA GLN A 39 -10.60 -8.19 -14.03
C GLN A 39 -11.50 -7.89 -15.23
N LYS A 40 -12.82 -7.88 -14.99
CA LYS A 40 -13.85 -7.56 -16.00
C LYS A 40 -14.25 -6.10 -15.97
N SER A 41 -13.31 -5.20 -15.70
CA SER A 41 -13.53 -3.74 -15.68
C SER A 41 -13.12 -3.12 -17.00
N GLU A 42 -13.76 -2.02 -17.35
CA GLU A 42 -13.24 -1.12 -18.37
C GLU A 42 -11.85 -0.62 -17.98
N HIS A 43 -11.00 -0.39 -18.95
CA HIS A 43 -9.63 0.05 -18.76
C HIS A 43 -9.32 1.23 -19.68
N VAL A 44 -8.77 2.28 -19.11
CA VAL A 44 -8.14 3.40 -19.82
C VAL A 44 -6.64 3.33 -19.58
N LYS A 45 -5.91 3.07 -20.66
CA LYS A 45 -4.43 3.04 -20.64
C LYS A 45 -3.89 4.45 -20.83
N ALA A 46 -3.61 5.12 -19.71
CA ALA A 46 -3.10 6.49 -19.73
C ALA A 46 -2.31 6.83 -18.47
N ASP A 47 -1.52 7.92 -18.55
CA ASP A 47 -0.77 8.45 -17.42
C ASP A 47 -1.69 9.30 -16.52
N VAL A 48 -1.67 9.06 -15.23
CA VAL A 48 -2.38 9.86 -14.22
C VAL A 48 -1.92 11.33 -14.21
N ASN A 49 -0.77 11.60 -14.79
CA ASN A 49 -0.24 12.96 -14.98
C ASN A 49 -0.79 13.67 -16.23
N ASP A 50 -1.54 12.98 -17.09
CA ASP A 50 -2.30 13.58 -18.17
C ASP A 50 -3.68 14.04 -17.63
N LEU A 51 -3.71 15.22 -17.00
CA LEU A 51 -4.91 15.75 -16.37
C LEU A 51 -6.11 15.89 -17.34
N PRO A 52 -5.98 16.33 -18.60
CA PRO A 52 -7.08 16.33 -19.56
C PRO A 52 -7.71 14.94 -19.73
N VAL A 53 -6.93 13.94 -20.05
CA VAL A 53 -7.41 12.55 -20.25
C VAL A 53 -8.00 11.97 -18.97
N LEU A 54 -7.36 12.19 -17.82
CA LEU A 54 -7.89 11.77 -16.52
C LEU A 54 -9.24 12.43 -16.22
N THR A 55 -9.38 13.73 -16.51
CA THR A 55 -10.62 14.48 -16.27
C THR A 55 -11.77 13.98 -17.16
N GLU A 56 -11.49 13.67 -18.41
CA GLU A 56 -12.48 13.09 -19.34
C GLU A 56 -12.90 11.68 -18.88
N ALA A 57 -11.94 10.82 -18.55
CA ALA A 57 -12.21 9.45 -18.09
C ALA A 57 -12.99 9.38 -16.76
N ALA A 58 -12.81 10.37 -15.89
CA ALA A 58 -13.45 10.42 -14.58
C ALA A 58 -14.86 11.05 -14.59
N ALA A 59 -15.35 11.47 -15.73
CA ALA A 59 -16.67 12.12 -15.84
C ALA A 59 -17.80 11.17 -15.41
N GLY A 60 -18.61 11.60 -14.45
CA GLY A 60 -19.74 10.83 -13.93
C GLY A 60 -19.38 9.72 -12.93
N PHE A 61 -18.12 9.68 -12.43
CA PHE A 61 -17.71 8.79 -11.34
C PHE A 61 -18.00 9.43 -9.98
N ASP A 62 -18.27 8.56 -8.98
CA ASP A 62 -18.62 8.97 -7.62
C ASP A 62 -17.40 9.11 -6.71
N VAL A 63 -16.40 8.22 -6.87
CA VAL A 63 -15.22 8.08 -6.00
C VAL A 63 -13.99 7.74 -6.84
N ILE A 64 -12.84 8.29 -6.47
CA ILE A 64 -11.54 7.86 -7.01
C ILE A 64 -10.72 7.17 -5.93
N PHE A 65 -10.28 5.93 -6.18
CA PHE A 65 -9.17 5.31 -5.46
C PHE A 65 -7.86 5.69 -6.14
N HIS A 66 -7.06 6.51 -5.48
CA HIS A 66 -5.75 6.91 -5.99
C HIS A 66 -4.67 5.99 -5.46
N MET A 67 -4.33 4.97 -6.26
CA MET A 67 -3.33 3.96 -5.93
C MET A 67 -2.09 4.02 -6.83
N ALA A 68 -2.17 4.77 -7.94
CA ALA A 68 -1.02 5.04 -8.80
C ALA A 68 0.02 5.86 -8.05
N ALA A 69 1.23 5.35 -7.94
CA ALA A 69 2.38 6.03 -7.38
C ALA A 69 3.67 5.28 -7.71
N GLU A 70 4.82 5.96 -7.68
CA GLU A 70 6.08 5.26 -7.56
C GLU A 70 6.24 4.74 -6.12
N ALA A 71 6.29 3.44 -5.95
CA ALA A 71 6.38 2.80 -4.64
C ALA A 71 7.73 2.10 -4.40
N ASN A 72 8.65 2.13 -5.38
CA ASN A 72 9.99 1.61 -5.23
C ASN A 72 10.94 2.71 -4.74
N VAL A 73 11.35 2.63 -3.46
CA VAL A 73 12.24 3.62 -2.83
C VAL A 73 13.56 3.78 -3.59
N ASN A 74 14.09 2.73 -4.19
CA ASN A 74 15.34 2.81 -4.95
C ASN A 74 15.19 3.71 -6.17
N ARG A 75 14.02 3.72 -6.83
CA ARG A 75 13.78 4.64 -7.94
C ARG A 75 13.77 6.11 -7.54
N PHE A 76 13.46 6.42 -6.29
CA PHE A 76 13.60 7.79 -5.77
C PHE A 76 15.06 8.21 -5.60
N TYR A 77 15.98 7.26 -5.37
CA TYR A 77 17.42 7.57 -5.41
C TYR A 77 17.91 7.76 -6.84
N ASP A 78 17.49 6.90 -7.77
CA ASP A 78 17.97 6.93 -9.15
C ASP A 78 17.37 8.09 -9.95
N ASN A 79 16.06 8.36 -9.78
CA ASN A 79 15.28 9.34 -10.55
C ASN A 79 14.32 10.14 -9.64
N PRO A 80 14.81 10.98 -8.74
CA PRO A 80 14.00 11.63 -7.71
C PRO A 80 12.89 12.52 -8.27
N LEU A 81 13.15 13.26 -9.34
CA LEU A 81 12.16 14.16 -9.95
C LEU A 81 10.99 13.38 -10.56
N VAL A 82 11.28 12.36 -11.37
CA VAL A 82 10.26 11.52 -12.01
C VAL A 82 9.45 10.76 -10.95
N SER A 83 10.13 10.20 -9.94
CA SER A 83 9.47 9.46 -8.87
C SER A 83 8.56 10.35 -8.02
N ASN A 84 9.00 11.58 -7.71
CA ASN A 84 8.16 12.55 -7.02
C ASN A 84 6.99 13.01 -7.91
N TYR A 85 7.22 13.24 -9.19
CA TYR A 85 6.17 13.61 -10.16
C TYR A 85 5.08 12.54 -10.20
N ASN A 86 5.45 11.27 -10.24
CA ASN A 86 4.53 10.13 -10.25
C ASN A 86 3.89 9.85 -8.89
N THR A 87 4.22 10.56 -7.83
CA THR A 87 3.66 10.33 -6.48
C THR A 87 2.94 11.56 -5.94
N SER A 88 3.62 12.69 -5.75
CA SER A 88 2.99 13.88 -5.16
C SER A 88 2.25 14.71 -6.21
N THR A 89 2.82 14.93 -7.40
CA THR A 89 2.17 15.69 -8.47
C THR A 89 0.97 14.93 -9.03
N SER A 90 1.07 13.61 -9.20
CA SER A 90 -0.07 12.79 -9.60
C SER A 90 -1.25 12.89 -8.63
N THR A 91 -0.97 13.01 -7.32
CA THR A 91 -2.03 13.26 -6.32
C THR A 91 -2.72 14.60 -6.53
N LEU A 92 -1.98 15.67 -6.86
CA LEU A 92 -2.60 16.97 -7.21
C LEU A 92 -3.49 16.85 -8.44
N ASN A 93 -3.06 16.13 -9.47
CA ASN A 93 -3.85 15.92 -10.68
C ASN A 93 -5.17 15.17 -10.37
N VAL A 94 -5.11 14.15 -9.54
CA VAL A 94 -6.30 13.39 -9.12
C VAL A 94 -7.26 14.27 -8.30
N LEU A 95 -6.74 15.09 -7.39
CA LEU A 95 -7.56 16.01 -6.61
C LEU A 95 -8.19 17.11 -7.47
N GLU A 96 -7.44 17.64 -8.44
CA GLU A 96 -7.96 18.63 -9.40
C GLU A 96 -8.99 18.01 -10.34
N CYS A 97 -8.78 16.78 -10.80
CA CYS A 97 -9.74 16.00 -11.54
C CYS A 97 -11.04 15.82 -10.74
N ALA A 98 -10.94 15.43 -9.47
CA ALA A 98 -12.09 15.27 -8.58
C ALA A 98 -12.85 16.58 -8.40
N ARG A 99 -12.14 17.70 -8.22
CA ARG A 99 -12.75 19.04 -8.13
C ARG A 99 -13.52 19.41 -9.39
N LYS A 100 -12.92 19.20 -10.57
CA LYS A 100 -13.53 19.56 -11.86
C LYS A 100 -14.79 18.73 -12.18
N ASN A 101 -14.78 17.46 -11.79
CA ASN A 101 -15.90 16.55 -12.04
C ASN A 101 -16.90 16.46 -10.89
N ASN A 102 -16.76 17.26 -9.82
CA ASN A 102 -17.60 17.20 -8.62
C ASN A 102 -17.63 15.80 -7.99
N ILE A 103 -16.50 15.05 -8.05
CA ILE A 103 -16.39 13.73 -7.47
C ILE A 103 -16.44 13.84 -5.94
N SER A 104 -17.26 13.02 -5.33
CA SER A 104 -17.62 13.16 -3.91
C SER A 104 -16.43 12.93 -2.98
N ARG A 105 -15.44 12.08 -3.37
CA ARG A 105 -14.31 11.72 -2.52
C ARG A 105 -13.13 11.11 -3.27
N VAL A 106 -11.92 11.46 -2.83
CA VAL A 106 -10.66 10.78 -3.20
C VAL A 106 -10.18 9.91 -2.04
N ILE A 107 -9.90 8.63 -2.30
CA ILE A 107 -9.33 7.69 -1.35
C ILE A 107 -7.86 7.51 -1.72
N LEU A 108 -6.96 8.02 -0.87
CA LEU A 108 -5.53 8.03 -1.11
C LEU A 108 -4.84 6.83 -0.45
N SER A 109 -4.07 6.06 -1.23
CA SER A 109 -3.11 5.11 -0.69
C SER A 109 -1.87 5.83 -0.16
N SER A 110 -1.66 5.79 1.15
CA SER A 110 -0.49 6.32 1.84
C SER A 110 0.31 5.18 2.49
N THR A 111 1.22 5.49 3.38
CA THR A 111 2.17 4.54 3.96
C THR A 111 2.40 4.80 5.44
N GLU A 112 2.70 3.75 6.21
CA GLU A 112 3.17 3.86 7.60
C GLU A 112 4.52 4.58 7.73
N TRP A 113 5.31 4.66 6.66
CA TRP A 113 6.64 5.27 6.68
C TRP A 113 6.61 6.78 6.96
N ILE A 114 5.43 7.41 6.84
CA ILE A 114 5.25 8.83 7.22
C ILE A 114 5.51 9.11 8.70
N TYR A 115 5.46 8.07 9.51
CA TYR A 115 5.80 8.20 10.94
C TYR A 115 7.30 8.22 11.21
N GLY A 116 8.11 7.68 10.28
CA GLY A 116 9.57 7.62 10.42
C GLY A 116 10.03 6.93 11.71
N SER A 117 11.23 7.28 12.13
CA SER A 117 11.80 6.83 13.41
C SER A 117 11.27 7.72 14.55
N VAL A 118 10.02 7.52 14.96
CA VAL A 118 9.43 8.29 16.07
C VAL A 118 10.09 7.87 17.39
N PRO A 119 10.59 8.83 18.20
CA PRO A 119 11.10 8.53 19.55
C PRO A 119 9.99 7.94 20.43
N GLY A 120 10.33 7.01 21.29
CA GLY A 120 9.42 6.39 22.26
C GLY A 120 9.87 5.00 22.66
N SER A 121 9.19 4.39 23.64
CA SER A 121 9.47 3.01 24.07
C SER A 121 8.95 1.99 23.06
N GLU A 122 9.48 0.75 23.10
CA GLU A 122 9.00 -0.36 22.25
C GLU A 122 7.53 -0.72 22.53
N ASP A 123 7.01 -0.32 23.69
CA ASP A 123 5.63 -0.56 24.13
C ASP A 123 4.65 0.52 23.64
N ASP A 124 5.13 1.66 23.14
CA ASP A 124 4.28 2.72 22.63
C ASP A 124 3.69 2.35 21.26
N PHE A 125 2.38 2.51 21.14
CA PHE A 125 1.68 2.34 19.86
C PHE A 125 1.75 3.62 19.05
N ILE A 126 2.01 3.47 17.76
CA ILE A 126 1.82 4.52 16.77
C ILE A 126 0.34 4.50 16.35
N THR A 127 -0.31 5.65 16.41
CA THR A 127 -1.70 5.86 15.97
C THR A 127 -1.76 6.90 14.87
N GLU A 128 -2.94 7.13 14.32
CA GLU A 128 -3.15 8.17 13.30
C GLU A 128 -2.90 9.60 13.82
N GLU A 129 -2.94 9.78 15.15
CA GLU A 129 -2.65 11.06 15.81
C GLU A 129 -1.14 11.33 15.97
N THR A 130 -0.31 10.30 15.77
CA THR A 130 1.15 10.45 15.80
C THR A 130 1.59 11.41 14.70
N PRO A 131 2.40 12.44 15.02
CA PRO A 131 2.87 13.40 14.02
C PRO A 131 3.66 12.74 12.88
N TYR A 132 3.71 13.41 11.73
CA TYR A 132 4.64 13.06 10.65
C TYR A 132 6.08 13.12 11.13
N ALA A 133 6.94 12.31 10.53
CA ALA A 133 8.38 12.40 10.71
C ALA A 133 8.86 13.82 10.40
N GLN A 134 9.61 14.43 11.34
CA GLN A 134 10.20 15.75 11.11
C GLN A 134 11.33 15.69 10.07
N ASN A 135 12.08 14.58 10.05
CA ASN A 135 13.16 14.32 9.12
C ASN A 135 12.93 12.97 8.45
N PRO A 136 12.12 12.90 7.37
CA PRO A 136 11.90 11.67 6.64
C PRO A 136 13.20 11.12 6.03
N ASP A 137 13.45 9.82 6.20
CA ASP A 137 14.67 9.18 5.69
C ASP A 137 14.69 9.04 4.16
N HIS A 138 13.53 9.18 3.50
CA HIS A 138 13.38 8.93 2.07
C HIS A 138 12.50 9.98 1.39
N LEU A 139 12.86 10.37 0.16
CA LEU A 139 12.04 11.24 -0.68
C LEU A 139 10.63 10.65 -0.94
N TYR A 140 10.52 9.32 -1.01
CA TYR A 140 9.23 8.63 -1.06
C TYR A 140 8.32 9.03 0.11
N THR A 141 8.85 9.02 1.33
CA THR A 141 8.10 9.41 2.54
C THR A 141 7.67 10.86 2.46
N SER A 142 8.57 11.76 2.08
CA SER A 142 8.26 13.18 1.88
C SER A 142 7.17 13.40 0.84
N SER A 143 7.21 12.67 -0.29
CA SER A 143 6.19 12.72 -1.34
C SER A 143 4.82 12.26 -0.85
N LYS A 144 4.77 11.21 -0.02
CA LYS A 144 3.51 10.72 0.57
C LYS A 144 2.96 11.68 1.63
N ILE A 145 3.82 12.30 2.46
CA ILE A 145 3.41 13.36 3.39
C ILE A 145 2.80 14.54 2.61
N ALA A 146 3.46 14.99 1.55
CA ALA A 146 2.93 16.04 0.69
C ALA A 146 1.56 15.67 0.10
N ALA A 147 1.39 14.44 -0.40
CA ALA A 147 0.13 13.94 -0.92
C ALA A 147 -1.01 13.98 0.12
N GLU A 148 -0.73 13.58 1.37
CA GLU A 148 -1.73 13.67 2.45
C GLU A 148 -2.09 15.13 2.78
N LEU A 149 -1.12 16.03 2.78
CA LEU A 149 -1.35 17.46 3.01
C LEU A 149 -2.18 18.09 1.87
N PHE A 150 -1.93 17.69 0.61
CA PHE A 150 -2.74 18.14 -0.52
C PHE A 150 -4.20 17.71 -0.39
N CYS A 151 -4.50 16.50 0.06
CA CYS A 151 -5.87 16.05 0.33
C CYS A 151 -6.55 16.97 1.36
N LYS A 152 -5.87 17.27 2.47
CA LYS A 152 -6.39 18.18 3.51
C LYS A 152 -6.63 19.60 2.97
N ASN A 153 -5.70 20.11 2.16
CA ASN A 153 -5.81 21.43 1.55
C ASN A 153 -6.99 21.50 0.56
N TYR A 154 -7.15 20.50 -0.31
CA TYR A 154 -8.27 20.44 -1.25
C TYR A 154 -9.62 20.34 -0.54
N LYS A 155 -9.68 19.65 0.60
CA LYS A 155 -10.88 19.67 1.45
C LYS A 155 -11.19 21.08 1.97
N THR A 156 -10.19 21.77 2.50
CA THR A 156 -10.38 23.11 3.09
C THR A 156 -10.69 24.16 2.04
N LEU A 157 -10.01 24.14 0.91
CA LEU A 157 -10.10 25.19 -0.12
C LEU A 157 -11.25 24.97 -1.11
N TYR A 158 -11.53 23.71 -1.45
CA TYR A 158 -12.43 23.36 -2.56
C TYR A 158 -13.55 22.38 -2.17
N GLY A 159 -13.60 21.90 -0.93
CA GLY A 159 -14.64 20.99 -0.47
C GLY A 159 -14.49 19.54 -0.94
N VAL A 160 -13.41 19.18 -1.63
CA VAL A 160 -13.15 17.79 -2.08
C VAL A 160 -12.87 16.92 -0.85
N ASN A 161 -13.76 15.95 -0.57
CA ASN A 161 -13.55 15.05 0.55
C ASN A 161 -12.44 14.03 0.25
N TYR A 162 -11.83 13.52 1.31
CA TYR A 162 -10.78 12.51 1.22
C TYR A 162 -10.98 11.37 2.21
N THR A 163 -10.29 10.27 1.98
CA THR A 163 -9.94 9.28 2.99
C THR A 163 -8.49 8.89 2.76
N ILE A 164 -7.67 8.85 3.80
CA ILE A 164 -6.26 8.50 3.69
C ILE A 164 -6.05 7.14 4.36
N MET A 165 -5.44 6.21 3.63
CA MET A 165 -5.17 4.86 4.08
C MET A 165 -3.66 4.65 4.20
N ARG A 166 -3.14 4.57 5.43
CA ARG A 166 -1.70 4.36 5.72
C ARG A 166 -1.43 2.87 5.86
N TYR A 167 -0.77 2.31 4.86
CA TYR A 167 -0.54 0.87 4.79
C TYR A 167 0.74 0.47 5.51
N GLY A 168 0.69 -0.70 6.17
CA GLY A 168 1.85 -1.50 6.51
C GLY A 168 2.51 -2.10 5.27
N ILE A 169 3.35 -3.12 5.45
CA ILE A 169 4.04 -3.77 4.34
C ILE A 169 3.12 -4.83 3.71
N PRO A 170 2.57 -4.59 2.50
CA PRO A 170 1.69 -5.55 1.86
C PRO A 170 2.48 -6.74 1.30
N PHE A 171 1.92 -7.94 1.45
CA PHE A 171 2.42 -9.17 0.85
C PHE A 171 1.25 -10.04 0.37
N GLY A 172 1.54 -10.96 -0.53
CA GLY A 172 0.55 -11.88 -1.06
C GLY A 172 0.61 -12.01 -2.58
N GLU A 173 -0.42 -12.57 -3.17
CA GLU A 173 -0.55 -12.83 -4.60
C GLU A 173 -0.39 -11.53 -5.41
N ARG A 174 0.17 -11.63 -6.60
CA ARG A 174 0.46 -10.50 -7.51
C ARG A 174 1.52 -9.53 -6.94
N ALA A 175 2.24 -9.92 -5.87
CA ALA A 175 3.30 -9.08 -5.31
C ALA A 175 4.42 -8.88 -6.34
N ARG A 176 5.01 -7.69 -6.31
CA ARG A 176 6.14 -7.38 -7.20
C ARG A 176 7.35 -8.26 -6.86
N PRO A 177 8.03 -8.83 -7.87
CA PRO A 177 9.14 -9.77 -7.66
C PRO A 177 10.30 -9.19 -6.84
N GLU A 178 10.45 -7.86 -6.80
CA GLU A 178 11.51 -7.14 -6.07
C GLU A 178 11.23 -6.97 -4.58
N THR A 179 10.08 -7.40 -4.08
CA THR A 179 9.75 -7.28 -2.65
C THR A 179 10.28 -8.49 -1.86
N VAL A 180 10.45 -8.32 -0.55
CA VAL A 180 11.17 -9.28 0.30
C VAL A 180 10.57 -10.70 0.25
N THR A 181 9.25 -10.82 0.27
CA THR A 181 8.59 -12.14 0.32
C THR A 181 8.77 -12.95 -0.97
N PRO A 182 8.47 -12.42 -2.17
CA PRO A 182 8.78 -13.11 -3.43
C PRO A 182 10.26 -13.45 -3.59
N ILE A 183 11.17 -12.52 -3.21
CA ILE A 183 12.62 -12.79 -3.26
C ILE A 183 12.97 -14.01 -2.41
N PHE A 184 12.47 -14.11 -1.18
CA PHE A 184 12.78 -15.22 -0.28
C PHE A 184 12.16 -16.52 -0.77
N ILE A 185 10.92 -16.50 -1.25
CA ILE A 185 10.27 -17.70 -1.83
C ILE A 185 11.11 -18.23 -3.01
N ASN A 186 11.46 -17.35 -3.97
CA ASN A 186 12.22 -17.75 -5.16
C ASN A 186 13.61 -18.29 -4.78
N LYS A 187 14.30 -17.66 -3.84
CA LYS A 187 15.60 -18.13 -3.37
C LYS A 187 15.53 -19.51 -2.69
N ILE A 188 14.49 -19.76 -1.90
CA ILE A 188 14.27 -21.08 -1.30
C ILE A 188 13.96 -22.13 -2.37
N LEU A 189 13.11 -21.80 -3.35
CA LEU A 189 12.77 -22.71 -4.45
C LEU A 189 14.01 -23.13 -5.25
N ASN A 190 14.91 -22.17 -5.54
CA ASN A 190 16.08 -22.37 -6.38
C ASN A 190 17.35 -22.76 -5.60
N ASP A 191 17.26 -23.05 -4.30
CA ASP A 191 18.43 -23.33 -3.44
C ASP A 191 19.48 -22.19 -3.42
N GLU A 192 19.02 -20.95 -3.62
CA GLU A 192 19.86 -19.77 -3.58
C GLU A 192 20.02 -19.22 -2.16
N GLU A 193 21.13 -18.50 -1.92
CA GLU A 193 21.45 -17.95 -0.62
C GLU A 193 20.63 -16.68 -0.32
N ILE A 194 19.97 -16.66 0.85
CA ILE A 194 19.29 -15.49 1.40
C ILE A 194 20.28 -14.67 2.22
N THR A 195 20.51 -13.43 1.83
CA THR A 195 21.34 -12.48 2.58
C THR A 195 20.48 -11.63 3.50
N ILE A 196 20.79 -11.63 4.80
CA ILE A 196 20.10 -10.81 5.82
C ILE A 196 21.09 -9.79 6.37
N HIS A 197 20.69 -8.51 6.37
CA HIS A 197 21.44 -7.44 7.02
C HIS A 197 21.17 -7.44 8.53
N GLY A 198 22.23 -7.35 9.35
CA GLY A 198 22.13 -7.51 10.81
C GLY A 198 21.84 -8.95 11.21
N ASP A 199 21.21 -9.12 12.34
CA ASP A 199 20.83 -10.43 12.90
C ASP A 199 19.43 -10.92 12.48
N GLY A 200 18.73 -10.15 11.66
CA GLY A 200 17.36 -10.45 11.22
C GLY A 200 16.27 -10.19 12.27
N SER A 201 16.62 -9.57 13.40
CA SER A 201 15.65 -9.24 14.47
C SER A 201 14.76 -8.05 14.15
N GLN A 202 15.03 -7.31 13.07
CA GLN A 202 14.26 -6.14 12.66
C GLN A 202 12.79 -6.52 12.43
N ILE A 203 11.91 -5.87 13.18
CA ILE A 203 10.47 -6.14 13.16
C ILE A 203 9.78 -5.29 12.10
N ARG A 204 8.80 -5.88 11.43
CA ARG A 204 7.90 -5.22 10.50
C ARG A 204 6.46 -5.70 10.73
N GLN A 205 5.49 -4.88 10.35
CA GLN A 205 4.09 -5.28 10.30
C GLN A 205 3.68 -5.57 8.86
N PHE A 206 3.47 -6.84 8.58
CA PHE A 206 3.00 -7.28 7.27
C PHE A 206 1.48 -7.33 7.24
N ILE A 207 0.90 -6.87 6.15
CA ILE A 207 -0.54 -6.96 5.88
C ILE A 207 -0.80 -7.81 4.64
N TYR A 208 -1.65 -8.81 4.79
CA TYR A 208 -2.07 -9.62 3.63
C TYR A 208 -2.84 -8.77 2.63
N VAL A 209 -2.47 -8.84 1.37
CA VAL A 209 -2.99 -7.94 0.33
C VAL A 209 -4.51 -8.03 0.17
N LYS A 210 -5.10 -9.22 0.36
CA LYS A 210 -6.56 -9.37 0.29
C LYS A 210 -7.27 -8.72 1.48
N ASP A 211 -6.70 -8.79 2.68
CA ASP A 211 -7.22 -8.06 3.85
C ASP A 211 -7.06 -6.55 3.68
N LEU A 212 -5.94 -6.12 3.11
CA LEU A 212 -5.70 -4.71 2.77
C LEU A 212 -6.73 -4.19 1.77
N ALA A 213 -7.03 -4.96 0.72
CA ALA A 213 -8.04 -4.60 -0.28
C ALA A 213 -9.45 -4.47 0.32
N GLU A 214 -9.82 -5.39 1.21
CA GLU A 214 -11.08 -5.28 1.97
C GLU A 214 -11.11 -4.00 2.83
N GLY A 215 -10.00 -3.65 3.49
CA GLY A 215 -9.87 -2.41 4.26
C GLY A 215 -10.06 -1.17 3.41
N ASN A 216 -9.50 -1.17 2.21
CA ASN A 216 -9.68 -0.08 1.25
C ASN A 216 -11.16 0.11 0.89
N VAL A 217 -11.89 -0.95 0.62
CA VAL A 217 -13.31 -0.85 0.26
C VAL A 217 -14.16 -0.51 1.48
N CYS A 218 -13.83 -1.02 2.67
CA CYS A 218 -14.50 -0.65 3.93
C CYS A 218 -14.47 0.85 4.19
N CYS A 219 -13.42 1.58 3.78
CA CYS A 219 -13.32 3.02 3.98
C CYS A 219 -14.29 3.85 3.12
N MET A 220 -14.97 3.23 2.13
CA MET A 220 -16.03 3.89 1.36
C MET A 220 -17.27 4.25 2.21
N LYS A 221 -17.42 3.67 3.38
CA LYS A 221 -18.49 4.02 4.33
C LYS A 221 -18.50 5.53 4.61
N PRO A 222 -19.66 6.11 4.97
CA PRO A 222 -19.75 7.54 5.34
C PRO A 222 -18.77 7.94 6.44
N GLU A 223 -18.54 7.06 7.41
CA GLU A 223 -17.63 7.26 8.55
C GLU A 223 -16.15 7.39 8.12
N GLY A 224 -15.82 6.94 6.91
CA GLY A 224 -14.51 7.12 6.32
C GLY A 224 -14.23 8.53 5.77
N ILE A 225 -15.27 9.36 5.60
CA ILE A 225 -15.13 10.69 5.00
C ILE A 225 -14.27 11.61 5.86
N ASN A 226 -13.24 12.21 5.25
CA ASN A 226 -12.29 13.13 5.87
C ASN A 226 -11.56 12.52 7.07
N ASN A 227 -11.33 11.22 7.02
CA ASN A 227 -10.61 10.46 8.02
C ASN A 227 -9.29 9.86 7.47
N ILE A 228 -8.43 9.50 8.42
CA ILE A 228 -7.16 8.80 8.17
C ILE A 228 -7.22 7.49 8.95
N PHE A 229 -6.76 6.41 8.34
CA PHE A 229 -6.72 5.08 8.96
C PHE A 229 -5.39 4.38 8.70
N ASN A 230 -4.82 3.80 9.75
CA ASN A 230 -3.77 2.81 9.63
C ASN A 230 -4.38 1.46 9.26
N ILE A 231 -3.83 0.81 8.24
CA ILE A 231 -4.28 -0.50 7.75
C ILE A 231 -3.09 -1.46 7.77
N ASN A 232 -2.93 -2.11 8.92
CA ASN A 232 -1.78 -2.97 9.22
C ASN A 232 -2.20 -4.35 9.70
N GLY A 233 -1.28 -5.31 9.57
CA GLY A 233 -1.44 -6.61 10.22
C GLY A 233 -1.30 -6.50 11.75
N ARG A 234 -1.70 -7.55 12.44
CA ARG A 234 -1.72 -7.57 13.91
C ARG A 234 -0.42 -8.10 14.55
N GLU A 235 0.49 -8.62 13.74
CA GLU A 235 1.65 -9.33 14.24
C GLU A 235 2.93 -8.59 13.91
N LYS A 236 3.86 -8.59 14.88
CA LYS A 236 5.23 -8.12 14.69
C LYS A 236 6.04 -9.29 14.12
N ILE A 237 6.52 -9.15 12.89
CA ILE A 237 7.25 -10.21 12.18
C ILE A 237 8.69 -9.75 11.96
N SER A 238 9.67 -10.49 12.49
CA SER A 238 11.07 -10.22 12.18
C SER A 238 11.48 -10.80 10.82
N VAL A 239 12.55 -10.25 10.25
CA VAL A 239 13.07 -10.73 8.96
C VAL A 239 13.42 -12.23 9.02
N ILE A 240 14.02 -12.67 10.14
CA ILE A 240 14.34 -14.11 10.31
C ILE A 240 13.08 -14.97 10.48
N GLN A 241 11.99 -14.43 11.04
CA GLN A 241 10.71 -15.15 11.12
C GLN A 241 10.08 -15.36 9.75
N ILE A 242 10.26 -14.44 8.79
CA ILE A 242 9.81 -14.66 7.41
C ILE A 242 10.46 -15.94 6.86
N VAL A 243 11.77 -16.04 6.98
CA VAL A 243 12.54 -17.21 6.49
C VAL A 243 12.07 -18.50 7.15
N ARG A 244 11.96 -18.51 8.49
CA ARG A 244 11.52 -19.71 9.25
C ARG A 244 10.11 -20.13 8.85
N THR A 245 9.19 -19.17 8.70
CA THR A 245 7.81 -19.45 8.27
C THR A 245 7.79 -20.07 6.86
N LEU A 246 8.61 -19.55 5.94
CA LEU A 246 8.72 -20.09 4.59
C LEU A 246 9.35 -21.49 4.58
N GLU A 247 10.42 -21.73 5.37
CA GLU A 247 11.01 -23.07 5.50
C GLU A 247 9.98 -24.12 5.94
N GLU A 248 9.16 -23.77 6.93
CA GLU A 248 8.12 -24.67 7.45
C GLU A 248 7.03 -24.94 6.42
N ILE A 249 6.52 -23.88 5.76
CA ILE A 249 5.43 -24.00 4.77
C ILE A 249 5.90 -24.79 3.53
N MET A 250 7.12 -24.50 3.06
CA MET A 250 7.69 -25.10 1.86
C MET A 250 8.35 -26.47 2.14
N ASN A 251 8.46 -26.85 3.41
CA ASN A 251 9.21 -28.03 3.87
C ASN A 251 10.62 -28.10 3.24
N LYS A 252 11.30 -26.95 3.18
CA LYS A 252 12.62 -26.81 2.54
C LYS A 252 13.47 -25.83 3.34
N LYS A 253 14.74 -26.20 3.59
CA LYS A 253 15.68 -25.37 4.34
C LYS A 253 16.24 -24.26 3.47
N ALA A 254 16.30 -23.05 4.01
CA ALA A 254 16.93 -21.90 3.40
C ALA A 254 18.43 -21.87 3.74
N ARG A 255 19.24 -21.43 2.79
CA ARG A 255 20.64 -21.06 3.04
C ARG A 255 20.67 -19.59 3.39
N VAL A 256 21.04 -19.27 4.62
CA VAL A 256 21.02 -17.89 5.14
C VAL A 256 22.41 -17.44 5.50
N THR A 257 22.82 -16.26 5.02
CA THR A 257 24.04 -15.57 5.40
C THR A 257 23.70 -14.22 6.01
N PHE A 258 24.31 -13.92 7.14
CA PHE A 258 24.16 -12.63 7.81
C PHE A 258 25.34 -11.74 7.45
N ILE A 259 25.05 -10.48 7.09
CA ILE A 259 26.05 -9.46 6.75
C ILE A 259 25.89 -8.24 7.65
N GLU A 260 26.83 -7.31 7.59
CA GLU A 260 26.80 -6.08 8.38
C GLU A 260 25.47 -5.35 8.24
N ASP A 261 24.96 -4.82 9.35
CA ASP A 261 23.70 -4.10 9.39
C ASP A 261 23.76 -2.78 8.62
N ARG A 262 22.66 -2.38 8.05
CA ARG A 262 22.55 -1.08 7.36
C ARG A 262 22.51 0.05 8.39
N LYS A 263 23.26 1.12 8.13
CA LYS A 263 23.16 2.35 8.94
C LYS A 263 21.72 2.84 8.96
N GLY A 264 21.18 3.12 10.14
CA GLY A 264 19.82 3.60 10.30
C GLY A 264 18.74 2.51 10.19
N ASN A 265 19.11 1.23 10.33
CA ASN A 265 18.13 0.16 10.28
C ASN A 265 17.14 0.28 11.46
N TYR A 266 15.90 0.59 11.11
CA TYR A 266 14.82 0.84 12.08
C TYR A 266 14.33 -0.47 12.69
N LYS A 267 14.30 -0.55 14.04
CA LYS A 267 13.84 -1.75 14.76
C LYS A 267 12.34 -2.03 14.63
N GLY A 268 11.57 -1.07 14.18
CA GLY A 268 10.12 -1.16 14.02
C GLY A 268 9.36 -0.88 15.32
N ARG A 269 8.21 -0.21 15.20
CA ARG A 269 7.25 0.00 16.31
C ARG A 269 5.90 -0.54 15.87
N PHE A 270 5.02 -0.81 16.83
CA PHE A 270 3.69 -1.30 16.53
C PHE A 270 2.77 -0.15 16.11
N ILE A 271 2.19 -0.26 14.93
CA ILE A 271 1.23 0.71 14.39
C ILE A 271 -0.17 0.13 14.57
N SER A 272 -1.00 0.83 15.33
CA SER A 272 -2.35 0.40 15.66
C SER A 272 -3.31 0.66 14.50
N SER A 273 -4.11 -0.34 14.16
CA SER A 273 -5.28 -0.23 13.26
C SER A 273 -6.60 -0.22 14.02
N GLU A 274 -6.57 0.08 15.32
CA GLU A 274 -7.76 0.05 16.18
C GLU A 274 -8.84 1.05 15.73
N LYS A 275 -8.43 2.20 15.20
CA LYS A 275 -9.35 3.20 14.64
C LYS A 275 -10.15 2.61 13.47
N ALA A 276 -9.49 1.89 12.56
CA ALA A 276 -10.17 1.22 11.45
C ALA A 276 -11.14 0.13 11.96
N GLU A 277 -10.77 -0.63 12.99
CA GLU A 277 -11.67 -1.62 13.60
C GLU A 277 -12.89 -0.95 14.23
N LYS A 278 -12.71 0.11 15.02
CA LYS A 278 -13.81 0.80 15.74
C LYS A 278 -14.75 1.55 14.79
N ILE A 279 -14.21 2.24 13.80
CA ILE A 279 -14.99 3.16 12.94
C ILE A 279 -15.51 2.44 11.69
N LEU A 280 -14.67 1.66 11.02
CA LEU A 280 -15.03 1.00 9.77
C LEU A 280 -15.54 -0.44 9.98
N GLY A 281 -15.33 -1.01 11.17
CA GLY A 281 -15.58 -2.43 11.45
C GLY A 281 -14.60 -3.35 10.70
N TRP A 282 -13.45 -2.82 10.26
CA TRP A 282 -12.44 -3.58 9.54
C TRP A 282 -11.32 -4.04 10.47
N LYS A 283 -10.92 -5.29 10.28
CA LYS A 283 -9.72 -5.88 10.87
C LYS A 283 -9.15 -6.96 9.94
N PRO A 284 -7.84 -7.22 9.98
CA PRO A 284 -7.26 -8.34 9.27
C PRO A 284 -7.94 -9.65 9.68
N LYS A 285 -8.28 -10.49 8.70
CA LYS A 285 -8.98 -11.76 8.91
C LYS A 285 -8.02 -12.90 9.20
N LEU A 286 -6.87 -12.91 8.50
CA LEU A 286 -5.88 -13.97 8.60
C LEU A 286 -4.71 -13.58 9.50
N LYS A 287 -4.15 -14.55 10.21
CA LYS A 287 -2.84 -14.44 10.83
C LYS A 287 -1.76 -14.47 9.74
N TYR A 288 -0.58 -13.94 10.07
CA TYR A 288 0.54 -13.87 9.12
C TYR A 288 0.87 -15.24 8.50
N ARG A 289 0.96 -16.30 9.31
CA ARG A 289 1.27 -17.66 8.84
C ARG A 289 0.21 -18.17 7.86
N GLU A 290 -1.06 -18.05 8.19
CA GLU A 290 -2.18 -18.52 7.35
C GLU A 290 -2.20 -17.78 5.99
N ALA A 291 -1.97 -16.48 6.01
CA ALA A 291 -1.86 -15.66 4.81
C ALA A 291 -0.64 -16.05 3.96
N MET A 292 0.51 -16.35 4.61
CA MET A 292 1.71 -16.80 3.93
C MET A 292 1.52 -18.18 3.29
N GLU A 293 0.81 -19.10 3.96
CA GLU A 293 0.46 -20.41 3.38
C GLU A 293 -0.38 -20.25 2.10
N ASN A 294 -1.37 -19.36 2.12
CA ASN A 294 -2.19 -19.08 0.93
C ASN A 294 -1.33 -18.50 -0.21
N TYR A 295 -0.43 -17.58 0.12
CA TYR A 295 0.44 -16.97 -0.87
C TYR A 295 1.43 -17.98 -1.48
N VAL A 296 2.11 -18.77 -0.66
CA VAL A 296 3.04 -19.81 -1.16
C VAL A 296 2.31 -20.82 -2.04
N LYS A 297 1.10 -21.25 -1.64
CA LYS A 297 0.27 -22.14 -2.47
C LYS A 297 -0.03 -21.55 -3.84
N SER A 298 -0.32 -20.25 -3.92
CA SER A 298 -0.57 -19.59 -5.22
C SER A 298 0.68 -19.56 -6.10
N VAL A 299 1.86 -19.28 -5.51
CA VAL A 299 3.13 -19.26 -6.25
C VAL A 299 3.51 -20.65 -6.76
N LEU A 300 3.23 -21.72 -5.99
CA LEU A 300 3.54 -23.08 -6.41
C LEU A 300 2.53 -23.66 -7.44
N ALA A 301 1.42 -22.98 -7.66
CA ALA A 301 0.39 -23.38 -8.62
C ALA A 301 0.54 -22.70 -9.99
N GLU A 302 1.37 -21.66 -10.08
CA GLU A 302 1.75 -20.98 -11.33
C GLU A 302 2.88 -21.73 -12.05
#